data_8fcce1962e3637bd37c22c2adcba04af
#
_entry.id   8fcce1962e3637bd37c22c2adcba04af
#
_cell.length_a   1.000
_cell.length_b   1.000
_cell.length_c   1.000
_cell.angle_alpha   90.00
_cell.angle_beta   90.00
_cell.angle_gamma   90.00
#
_symmetry.space_group_name_H-M   'P 1'
#
loop_
_entity.id
_entity.type
_entity.pdbx_description
1 polymer ?
#
loop_
_entity_poly.entity_id
_entity_poly.type
_entity_poly.pdbx_seq_one_letter_code
_entity_poly.pdbx_strand_id
1 'polypeptide(L)'
;MDSTSLQEPSLYTVKAVFILDNDGNRLLSKYYDPELYPTMKEQKNFENNVFSKTHKADEIAFLEGMTIIYKSSIDLFFYVVGSAQENELMLMSVLNCLFDSVSHILKNVERRCLLDNMEGVFLVVDEIIDGVILESDSQQVLQKVNYRHLTEKLALTTNVLQSAKEQIKWSILK
;
A
#
# COMPACT_ATOMS: atom_id res chain seq x y z
N MET A 1 -25.61 2.06 20.87
CA MET A 1 -25.22 1.79 20.61
C MET A 1 -24.37 1.79 19.97
N ASP A 2 -24.09 2.08 19.64
CA ASP A 2 -23.59 1.89 19.17
C ASP A 2 -22.51 1.11 19.01
N SER A 3 -22.58 0.27 19.32
CA SER A 3 -21.79 -0.91 19.04
C SER A 3 -21.47 -1.07 17.59
N THR A 4 -22.23 -0.44 16.82
CA THR A 4 -22.03 -0.48 15.39
C THR A 4 -20.69 0.08 14.97
N SER A 5 -20.12 0.92 15.80
CA SER A 5 -18.82 1.49 15.48
C SER A 5 -17.70 0.46 15.50
N LEU A 6 -17.98 -0.74 15.94
CA LEU A 6 -16.95 -1.76 16.06
C LEU A 6 -16.68 -2.52 14.80
N GLN A 7 -17.55 -2.39 13.83
CA GLN A 7 -17.47 -3.30 12.75
C GLN A 7 -16.54 -2.96 11.64
N GLU A 8 -16.29 -1.69 11.47
CA GLU A 8 -15.73 -1.25 10.22
C GLU A 8 -14.30 -0.76 10.24
N PRO A 9 -13.55 -0.93 11.30
CA PRO A 9 -12.21 -0.34 11.35
C PRO A 9 -11.30 -0.87 10.25
N SER A 10 -11.41 -2.13 9.92
CA SER A 10 -10.49 -2.74 8.98
C SER A 10 -10.67 -2.25 7.56
N LEU A 11 -11.88 -1.79 7.20
CA LEU A 11 -12.14 -1.34 5.84
C LEU A 11 -11.41 -0.04 5.49
N TYR A 12 -11.04 0.74 6.51
CA TYR A 12 -10.43 2.04 6.31
C TYR A 12 -9.03 2.12 6.86
N THR A 13 -8.44 0.98 7.13
CA THR A 13 -7.09 0.90 7.67
C THR A 13 -6.10 1.59 6.77
N VAL A 14 -6.16 1.30 5.48
CA VAL A 14 -5.31 1.96 4.49
C VAL A 14 -6.17 2.91 3.68
N LYS A 15 -5.85 4.19 3.75
CA LYS A 15 -6.60 5.22 3.02
C LYS A 15 -6.04 5.46 1.63
N ALA A 16 -4.74 5.32 1.48
CA ALA A 16 -4.11 5.54 0.18
C ALA A 16 -2.76 4.85 0.12
N VAL A 17 -2.35 4.52 -1.08
CA VAL A 17 -1.01 4.02 -1.39
C VAL A 17 -0.55 4.75 -2.64
N PHE A 18 0.67 5.27 -2.62
CA PHE A 18 1.21 5.87 -3.83
C PHE A 18 2.73 5.73 -3.89
N ILE A 19 3.23 5.82 -5.11
CA ILE A 19 4.66 5.76 -5.41
C ILE A 19 5.01 7.00 -6.21
N LEU A 20 6.02 7.72 -5.73
CA LEU A 20 6.51 8.94 -6.38
C LEU A 20 7.97 8.72 -6.78
N ASP A 21 8.42 9.48 -7.78
CA ASP A 21 9.83 9.50 -8.12
C ASP A 21 10.57 10.50 -7.21
N ASN A 22 11.87 10.65 -7.42
CA ASN A 22 12.68 11.51 -6.58
C ASN A 22 12.49 13.00 -6.84
N ASP A 23 11.63 13.35 -7.78
CA ASP A 23 11.21 14.73 -8.01
C ASP A 23 9.81 14.98 -7.48
N GLY A 24 9.18 13.96 -6.90
CA GLY A 24 7.84 14.06 -6.35
C GLY A 24 6.73 13.82 -7.37
N ASN A 25 7.08 13.33 -8.55
CA ASN A 25 6.08 13.04 -9.58
C ASN A 25 5.39 11.71 -9.32
N ARG A 26 4.09 11.70 -9.53
CA ARG A 26 3.28 10.49 -9.35
C ARG A 26 3.63 9.44 -10.40
N LEU A 27 3.90 8.24 -9.93
CA LEU A 27 4.04 7.07 -10.79
C LEU A 27 2.84 6.14 -10.66
N LEU A 28 2.36 5.95 -9.44
CA LEU A 28 1.20 5.13 -9.15
C LEU A 28 0.50 5.72 -7.94
N SER A 29 -0.83 5.74 -7.95
CA SER A 29 -1.61 6.16 -6.80
C SER A 29 -2.91 5.40 -6.74
N LYS A 30 -3.29 4.99 -5.53
CA LYS A 30 -4.57 4.39 -5.24
C LYS A 30 -5.13 4.99 -3.97
N TYR A 31 -6.34 5.50 -4.05
CA TYR A 31 -7.06 6.06 -2.91
C TYR A 31 -8.25 5.17 -2.62
N TYR A 32 -8.30 4.63 -1.41
CA TYR A 32 -9.32 3.66 -1.01
C TYR A 32 -10.50 4.32 -0.32
N ASP A 33 -10.32 5.53 0.17
CA ASP A 33 -11.39 6.32 0.77
C ASP A 33 -11.85 7.35 -0.27
N PRO A 34 -13.02 7.15 -0.89
CA PRO A 34 -13.45 8.02 -1.98
C PRO A 34 -13.77 9.46 -1.55
N GLU A 35 -13.93 9.68 -0.25
CA GLU A 35 -14.22 11.02 0.25
C GLU A 35 -12.98 11.81 0.61
N LEU A 36 -11.83 11.15 0.69
CA LEU A 36 -10.62 11.79 1.18
C LEU A 36 -10.13 12.89 0.24
N TYR A 37 -9.90 12.55 -1.00
CA TYR A 37 -9.49 13.52 -2.04
C TYR A 37 -10.18 13.13 -3.33
N PRO A 38 -11.38 13.63 -3.55
CA PRO A 38 -12.20 13.16 -4.67
C PRO A 38 -11.69 13.54 -6.06
N THR A 39 -10.84 14.56 -6.16
CA THR A 39 -10.33 14.97 -7.47
C THR A 39 -8.85 14.67 -7.61
N MET A 40 -8.42 14.48 -8.85
CA MET A 40 -7.02 14.27 -9.17
C MET A 40 -6.15 15.42 -8.68
N LYS A 41 -6.65 16.63 -8.80
CA LYS A 41 -5.92 17.83 -8.37
C LYS A 41 -5.66 17.80 -6.87
N GLU A 42 -6.69 17.46 -6.09
CA GLU A 42 -6.55 17.36 -4.63
C GLU A 42 -5.58 16.27 -4.24
N GLN A 43 -5.64 15.13 -4.92
CA GLN A 43 -4.73 14.03 -4.68
C GLN A 43 -3.28 14.43 -4.94
N LYS A 44 -3.03 15.10 -6.07
CA LYS A 44 -1.69 15.54 -6.41
C LYS A 44 -1.17 16.59 -5.45
N ASN A 45 -2.03 17.49 -5.00
CA ASN A 45 -1.63 18.47 -4.00
C ASN A 45 -1.23 17.80 -2.70
N PHE A 46 -2.00 16.82 -2.27
CA PHE A 46 -1.65 16.07 -1.08
C PHE A 46 -0.31 15.35 -1.25
N GLU A 47 -0.12 14.67 -2.37
CA GLU A 47 1.13 13.96 -2.65
C GLU A 47 2.33 14.90 -2.66
N ASN A 48 2.18 16.08 -3.23
CA ASN A 48 3.26 17.08 -3.23
C ASN A 48 3.59 17.54 -1.81
N ASN A 49 2.58 17.75 -0.98
CA ASN A 49 2.78 18.13 0.41
C ASN A 49 3.48 17.03 1.19
N VAL A 50 3.07 15.79 0.97
CA VAL A 50 3.70 14.63 1.60
C VAL A 50 5.16 14.53 1.18
N PHE A 51 5.42 14.65 -0.11
CA PHE A 51 6.79 14.57 -0.62
C PHE A 51 7.67 15.64 0.00
N SER A 52 7.18 16.88 0.07
CA SER A 52 7.93 17.98 0.66
C SER A 52 8.30 17.72 2.11
N LYS A 53 7.44 17.00 2.84
CA LYS A 53 7.67 16.71 4.24
C LYS A 53 8.55 15.49 4.48
N THR A 54 8.61 14.57 3.53
CA THR A 54 9.16 13.24 3.76
C THR A 54 10.46 12.94 3.02
N HIS A 55 10.94 13.82 2.18
CA HIS A 55 12.18 13.55 1.46
C HIS A 55 13.41 13.60 2.38
N LYS A 56 13.20 13.86 3.65
CA LYS A 56 14.23 13.76 4.69
C LYS A 56 14.08 12.42 5.39
N ALA A 57 15.03 12.02 6.14
CA ALA A 57 15.28 10.66 6.56
C ALA A 57 14.29 9.95 7.50
N ASP A 58 13.19 10.51 7.83
CA ASP A 58 12.24 9.87 8.76
C ASP A 58 11.36 8.85 8.03
N GLU A 59 10.96 7.82 8.75
CA GLU A 59 10.12 6.76 8.18
C GLU A 59 8.63 7.00 8.38
N ILE A 60 8.28 7.95 9.24
CA ILE A 60 6.89 8.24 9.60
C ILE A 60 6.67 9.75 9.57
N ALA A 61 5.55 10.16 8.99
CA ALA A 61 5.14 11.56 9.00
C ALA A 61 3.67 11.65 9.35
N PHE A 62 3.27 12.81 9.86
CA PHE A 62 1.86 13.10 10.18
C PHE A 62 1.48 14.35 9.43
N LEU A 63 0.42 14.27 8.64
CA LEU A 63 -0.01 15.37 7.81
C LEU A 63 -1.52 15.29 7.61
N GLU A 64 -2.21 16.43 7.81
CA GLU A 64 -3.65 16.55 7.57
C GLU A 64 -4.46 15.48 8.30
N GLY A 65 -4.07 15.15 9.53
CA GLY A 65 -4.79 14.19 10.35
C GLY A 65 -4.56 12.74 9.94
N MET A 66 -3.51 12.49 9.20
CA MET A 66 -3.19 11.13 8.75
C MET A 66 -1.78 10.74 9.13
N THR A 67 -1.59 9.43 9.27
CA THR A 67 -0.28 8.83 9.49
C THR A 67 0.24 8.34 8.15
N ILE A 68 1.46 8.73 7.82
CA ILE A 68 2.09 8.39 6.55
C ILE A 68 3.37 7.62 6.85
N ILE A 69 3.41 6.38 6.39
CA ILE A 69 4.59 5.52 6.51
C ILE A 69 5.23 5.47 5.14
N TYR A 70 6.54 5.62 5.07
CA TYR A 70 7.18 5.64 3.76
C TYR A 70 8.57 5.01 3.78
N LYS A 71 9.01 4.62 2.60
CA LYS A 71 10.29 3.99 2.38
C LYS A 71 10.82 4.40 1.01
N SER A 72 12.11 4.66 0.92
CA SER A 72 12.71 5.08 -0.34
C SER A 72 13.67 4.02 -0.86
N SER A 73 13.89 4.03 -2.16
CA SER A 73 14.85 3.18 -2.84
C SER A 73 15.33 3.91 -4.07
N ILE A 74 16.62 3.98 -4.29
CA ILE A 74 17.28 4.66 -5.42
C ILE A 74 16.61 5.98 -5.82
N ASP A 75 15.56 5.91 -6.64
CA ASP A 75 14.84 7.09 -7.14
C ASP A 75 13.31 6.94 -6.96
N LEU A 76 12.89 6.11 -6.01
CA LEU A 76 11.47 5.88 -5.74
C LEU A 76 11.15 6.10 -4.27
N PHE A 77 9.95 6.58 -4.01
CA PHE A 77 9.39 6.72 -2.67
C PHE A 77 8.06 5.98 -2.62
N PHE A 78 7.93 5.06 -1.68
CA PHE A 78 6.72 4.27 -1.46
C PHE A 78 6.01 4.78 -0.23
N TYR A 79 4.73 5.07 -0.33
CA TYR A 79 3.93 5.65 0.76
C TYR A 79 2.70 4.81 1.03
N VAL A 80 2.43 4.59 2.32
CA VAL A 80 1.17 4.02 2.78
C VAL A 80 0.57 5.00 3.76
N VAL A 81 -0.69 5.36 3.56
CA VAL A 81 -1.39 6.38 4.34
C VAL A 81 -2.54 5.74 5.10
N GLY A 82 -2.62 6.01 6.38
CA GLY A 82 -3.74 5.60 7.24
C GLY A 82 -4.22 6.77 8.08
N SER A 83 -5.28 6.56 8.85
CA SER A 83 -5.74 7.60 9.76
C SER A 83 -4.73 7.82 10.88
N ALA A 84 -4.83 8.96 11.56
CA ALA A 84 -3.93 9.25 12.68
C ALA A 84 -4.08 8.27 13.84
N GLN A 85 -5.19 7.54 13.86
CA GLN A 85 -5.49 6.59 14.94
C GLN A 85 -5.14 5.16 14.58
N GLU A 86 -4.65 4.92 13.36
CA GLU A 86 -4.30 3.57 12.95
C GLU A 86 -3.03 3.08 13.60
N ASN A 87 -2.92 1.77 13.68
CA ASN A 87 -1.73 1.13 14.22
C ASN A 87 -0.58 1.28 13.22
N GLU A 88 0.44 2.01 13.63
CA GLU A 88 1.61 2.27 12.79
C GLU A 88 2.33 0.99 12.39
N LEU A 89 2.36 0.00 13.30
CA LEU A 89 3.00 -1.28 12.99
C LEU A 89 2.28 -2.01 11.88
N MET A 90 0.96 -1.90 11.85
CA MET A 90 0.17 -2.53 10.81
C MET A 90 0.43 -1.84 9.46
N LEU A 91 0.45 -0.51 9.44
CA LEU A 91 0.77 0.23 8.23
C LEU A 91 2.19 -0.08 7.75
N MET A 92 3.13 -0.21 8.67
CA MET A 92 4.50 -0.58 8.35
C MET A 92 4.57 -1.97 7.73
N SER A 93 3.77 -2.91 8.24
CA SER A 93 3.70 -4.26 7.67
C SER A 93 3.20 -4.23 6.24
N VAL A 94 2.20 -3.41 5.97
CA VAL A 94 1.67 -3.23 4.60
C VAL A 94 2.77 -2.68 3.69
N LEU A 95 3.45 -1.65 4.14
CA LEU A 95 4.52 -1.03 3.36
C LEU A 95 5.65 -2.02 3.06
N ASN A 96 6.10 -2.75 4.07
CA ASN A 96 7.17 -3.73 3.90
C ASN A 96 6.76 -4.83 2.94
N CYS A 97 5.53 -5.30 3.06
CA CYS A 97 5.00 -6.31 2.17
C CYS A 97 4.96 -5.81 0.72
N LEU A 98 4.49 -4.59 0.53
CA LEU A 98 4.45 -3.96 -0.78
C LEU A 98 5.87 -3.84 -1.37
N PHE A 99 6.79 -3.30 -0.59
CA PHE A 99 8.16 -3.09 -1.03
C PHE A 99 8.82 -4.42 -1.40
N ASP A 100 8.67 -5.43 -0.55
CA ASP A 100 9.26 -6.74 -0.80
C ASP A 100 8.69 -7.39 -2.05
N SER A 101 7.38 -7.30 -2.24
CA SER A 101 6.71 -7.88 -3.41
C SER A 101 7.17 -7.19 -4.69
N VAL A 102 7.25 -5.87 -4.66
CA VAL A 102 7.73 -5.10 -5.81
C VAL A 102 9.18 -5.45 -6.10
N SER A 103 9.99 -5.62 -5.07
CA SER A 103 11.41 -5.98 -5.23
C SER A 103 11.59 -7.31 -5.94
N HIS A 104 10.64 -8.23 -5.79
CA HIS A 104 10.71 -9.51 -6.47
C HIS A 104 10.26 -9.43 -7.93
N ILE A 105 9.38 -8.49 -8.24
CA ILE A 105 8.90 -8.30 -9.61
C ILE A 105 9.94 -7.53 -10.43
N LEU A 106 10.51 -6.50 -9.84
CA LEU A 106 11.45 -5.62 -10.52
C LEU A 106 12.87 -6.15 -10.35
N LYS A 107 13.63 -6.12 -11.43
CA LYS A 107 15.03 -6.46 -11.37
C LYS A 107 15.78 -5.51 -10.43
N ASN A 108 15.46 -4.22 -10.54
CA ASN A 108 15.96 -3.19 -9.64
C ASN A 108 14.77 -2.33 -9.21
N VAL A 109 14.74 -1.92 -7.95
CA VAL A 109 13.65 -1.09 -7.45
C VAL A 109 13.98 0.36 -7.81
N GLU A 110 13.75 0.70 -9.05
CA GLU A 110 14.00 2.02 -9.59
C GLU A 110 12.91 2.40 -10.59
N ARG A 111 12.83 3.68 -10.90
CA ARG A 111 11.77 4.25 -11.72
C ARG A 111 11.62 3.55 -13.07
N ARG A 112 12.72 3.33 -13.75
CA ARG A 112 12.70 2.73 -15.08
C ARG A 112 12.08 1.34 -15.06
N CYS A 113 12.52 0.51 -14.13
CA CYS A 113 11.98 -0.84 -14.00
C CYS A 113 10.52 -0.84 -13.59
N LEU A 114 10.15 0.10 -12.72
CA LEU A 114 8.76 0.25 -12.30
C LEU A 114 7.86 0.56 -13.50
N LEU A 115 8.26 1.52 -14.33
CA LEU A 115 7.46 1.92 -15.48
C LEU A 115 7.31 0.78 -16.50
N ASP A 116 8.33 -0.03 -16.65
CA ASP A 116 8.29 -1.17 -17.55
C ASP A 116 7.39 -2.31 -17.04
N ASN A 117 7.09 -2.31 -15.75
CA ASN A 117 6.31 -3.37 -15.10
C ASN A 117 5.08 -2.84 -14.36
N MET A 118 4.58 -1.69 -14.78
CA MET A 118 3.52 -0.99 -14.04
C MET A 118 2.28 -1.84 -13.83
N GLU A 119 1.87 -2.62 -14.83
CA GLU A 119 0.69 -3.48 -14.71
C GLU A 119 0.88 -4.50 -13.59
N GLY A 120 2.05 -5.12 -13.52
CA GLY A 120 2.34 -6.08 -12.46
C GLY A 120 2.33 -5.44 -11.08
N VAL A 121 2.87 -4.24 -10.98
CA VAL A 121 2.89 -3.51 -9.72
C VAL A 121 1.48 -3.15 -9.27
N PHE A 122 0.62 -2.71 -10.18
CA PHE A 122 -0.78 -2.44 -9.86
C PHE A 122 -1.48 -3.68 -9.31
N LEU A 123 -1.27 -4.82 -9.93
CA LEU A 123 -1.90 -6.07 -9.47
C LEU A 123 -1.41 -6.45 -8.07
N VAL A 124 -0.13 -6.25 -7.79
CA VAL A 124 0.43 -6.51 -6.47
C VAL A 124 -0.20 -5.60 -5.42
N VAL A 125 -0.30 -4.32 -5.71
CA VAL A 125 -0.88 -3.36 -4.78
C VAL A 125 -2.32 -3.74 -4.47
N ASP A 126 -3.12 -4.02 -5.49
CA ASP A 126 -4.51 -4.40 -5.29
C ASP A 126 -4.63 -5.65 -4.43
N GLU A 127 -3.81 -6.64 -4.69
CA GLU A 127 -3.89 -7.90 -3.99
C GLU A 127 -3.51 -7.78 -2.53
N ILE A 128 -2.44 -7.04 -2.24
CA ILE A 128 -1.97 -6.85 -0.88
C ILE A 128 -2.99 -6.05 -0.06
N ILE A 129 -3.48 -4.96 -0.59
CA ILE A 129 -4.40 -4.10 0.15
C ILE A 129 -5.73 -4.81 0.39
N ASP A 130 -6.27 -5.47 -0.62
CA ASP A 130 -7.50 -6.24 -0.44
C ASP A 130 -7.32 -7.30 0.65
N GLY A 131 -6.19 -8.01 0.63
CA GLY A 131 -5.90 -9.00 1.64
C GLY A 131 -5.84 -8.43 3.04
N VAL A 132 -5.32 -7.23 3.19
CA VAL A 132 -5.22 -6.58 4.50
C VAL A 132 -6.56 -6.01 4.94
N ILE A 133 -7.25 -5.32 4.06
CA ILE A 133 -8.51 -4.67 4.40
C ILE A 133 -9.56 -5.70 4.82
N LEU A 134 -9.57 -6.85 4.19
CA LEU A 134 -10.54 -7.91 4.47
C LEU A 134 -10.07 -8.84 5.59
N GLU A 135 -9.03 -8.48 6.29
CA GLU A 135 -8.33 -9.38 7.20
C GLU A 135 -9.11 -9.76 8.44
N SER A 136 -10.21 -9.13 8.74
CA SER A 136 -11.00 -9.54 9.88
C SER A 136 -11.30 -11.06 9.86
N ASP A 137 -11.28 -11.65 8.67
CA ASP A 137 -11.37 -13.08 8.50
C ASP A 137 -10.41 -13.50 7.39
N SER A 138 -9.20 -13.84 7.79
CA SER A 138 -8.13 -14.15 6.84
C SER A 138 -8.43 -15.38 5.98
N GLN A 139 -9.19 -16.32 6.50
CA GLN A 139 -9.56 -17.50 5.73
C GLN A 139 -10.44 -17.12 4.54
N GLN A 140 -11.41 -16.24 4.79
CA GLN A 140 -12.29 -15.79 3.73
C GLN A 140 -11.55 -14.92 2.72
N VAL A 141 -10.61 -14.11 3.19
CA VAL A 141 -9.80 -13.30 2.30
C VAL A 141 -9.07 -14.18 1.29
N LEU A 142 -8.42 -15.23 1.78
CA LEU A 142 -7.67 -16.12 0.91
C LEU A 142 -8.59 -16.82 -0.10
N GLN A 143 -9.82 -17.13 0.28
CA GLN A 143 -10.77 -17.74 -0.63
C GLN A 143 -11.26 -16.77 -1.71
N LYS A 144 -11.36 -15.50 -1.38
CA LYS A 144 -11.88 -14.49 -2.32
C LYS A 144 -10.84 -14.00 -3.30
N VAL A 145 -9.58 -14.19 -2.98
CA VAL A 145 -8.51 -13.73 -3.86
C VAL A 145 -8.49 -14.57 -5.13
N ASN A 146 -8.52 -13.90 -6.28
CA ASN A 146 -8.48 -14.58 -7.55
C ASN A 146 -7.05 -14.88 -7.94
N TYR A 147 -6.46 -15.89 -7.29
CA TYR A 147 -5.09 -16.29 -7.58
C TYR A 147 -4.92 -16.79 -9.01
N ARG A 148 -5.98 -17.36 -9.56
CA ARG A 148 -5.91 -17.86 -10.93
C ARG A 148 -5.56 -16.74 -11.91
N HIS A 149 -6.24 -15.61 -11.76
CA HIS A 149 -6.00 -14.46 -12.61
C HIS A 149 -4.57 -13.94 -12.47
N LEU A 150 -4.10 -13.84 -11.21
CA LEU A 150 -2.74 -13.43 -10.95
C LEU A 150 -1.72 -14.41 -11.51
N THR A 151 -1.99 -15.69 -11.36
CA THR A 151 -1.10 -16.74 -11.84
C THR A 151 -0.90 -16.66 -13.34
N GLU A 152 -1.96 -16.39 -14.07
CA GLU A 152 -1.86 -16.25 -15.51
C GLU A 152 -0.99 -15.08 -15.93
N LYS A 153 -1.10 -13.98 -15.24
CA LYS A 153 -0.37 -12.75 -15.58
C LYS A 153 0.97 -12.63 -14.90
N LEU A 154 1.10 -13.15 -13.70
CA LEU A 154 2.28 -12.96 -12.85
C LEU A 154 2.73 -14.28 -12.23
N ALA A 155 2.84 -15.32 -13.06
CA ALA A 155 3.18 -16.65 -12.57
C ALA A 155 4.45 -16.67 -11.70
N LEU A 156 5.44 -15.87 -12.06
CA LEU A 156 6.70 -15.83 -11.33
C LEU A 156 6.59 -15.16 -9.99
N THR A 157 5.52 -14.41 -9.73
CA THR A 157 5.35 -13.65 -8.49
C THR A 157 4.31 -14.25 -7.56
N THR A 158 3.62 -15.31 -7.97
CA THR A 158 2.55 -15.90 -7.18
C THR A 158 2.99 -16.31 -5.78
N ASN A 159 4.12 -16.98 -5.69
CA ASN A 159 4.65 -17.42 -4.40
C ASN A 159 5.04 -16.24 -3.53
N VAL A 160 5.58 -15.19 -4.14
CA VAL A 160 5.97 -14.00 -3.41
C VAL A 160 4.74 -13.33 -2.78
N LEU A 161 3.67 -13.19 -3.55
CA LEU A 161 2.44 -12.59 -3.05
C LEU A 161 1.86 -13.39 -1.88
N GLN A 162 1.88 -14.70 -1.99
CA GLN A 162 1.37 -15.55 -0.94
C GLN A 162 2.18 -15.39 0.35
N SER A 163 3.50 -15.42 0.23
CA SER A 163 4.39 -15.21 1.38
C SER A 163 4.19 -13.84 1.99
N ALA A 164 4.04 -12.83 1.17
CA ALA A 164 3.84 -11.47 1.64
C ALA A 164 2.53 -11.33 2.41
N LYS A 165 1.47 -11.92 1.92
CA LYS A 165 0.18 -11.91 2.62
C LYS A 165 0.27 -12.61 3.96
N GLU A 166 0.99 -13.69 4.03
CA GLU A 166 1.19 -14.41 5.28
C GLU A 166 1.97 -13.56 6.28
N GLN A 167 2.98 -12.85 5.83
CA GLN A 167 3.72 -11.95 6.70
C GLN A 167 2.84 -10.87 7.31
N ILE A 168 1.98 -10.26 6.49
CA ILE A 168 1.04 -9.26 6.99
C ILE A 168 0.09 -9.87 8.00
N LYS A 169 -0.45 -11.02 7.67
CA LYS A 169 -1.37 -11.74 8.55
C LYS A 169 -0.74 -12.01 9.91
N TRP A 170 0.47 -12.53 9.93
CA TRP A 170 1.16 -12.80 11.17
C TRP A 170 1.45 -11.53 11.97
N SER A 171 1.83 -10.45 11.28
CA SER A 171 2.07 -9.17 11.93
C SER A 171 0.82 -8.61 12.59
N ILE A 172 -0.32 -8.77 11.95
CA ILE A 172 -1.60 -8.30 12.47
C ILE A 172 -2.05 -9.15 13.66
N LEU A 173 -1.84 -10.46 13.59
CA LEU A 173 -2.28 -11.36 14.64
C LEU A 173 -1.42 -11.31 15.90
N LYS A 174 -0.25 -10.74 15.81
CA LYS A 174 0.57 -10.53 16.99
C LYS A 174 0.06 -9.33 17.77
#